data_06f2ad22e2b90ea8d1ab9aa3281793c3
#
_entry.id   06f2ad22e2b90ea8d1ab9aa3281793c3
#
_cell.length_a   1.000
_cell.length_b   1.000
_cell.length_c   1.000
_cell.angle_alpha   90.00
_cell.angle_beta   90.00
_cell.angle_gamma   90.00
#
_symmetry.space_group_name_H-M   'P 1'
#
loop_
_entity.id
_entity.type
_entity.pdbx_description
1 polymer ?
#
loop_
_entity_poly.entity_id
_entity_poly.type
_entity_poly.pdbx_seq_one_letter_code
_entity_poly.pdbx_strand_id
1 'polypeptide(L)'
;GSSLSKDEFHNEKFHYLIANPPYGKNWDMDKKFVTAEHNEGERGRFAPGLPRSSDGQMLFMLSMLSKMRTVSKGGSRVAIVMNGSPLFTGDANSGESEIRRYIFENDLLETLVAVPEQIFYNTGIATYVWILTNRKSDHRKGKVQLIDASGEDFWKPMRKSLGSKRREMDESHIAKVLDLYNAFEDNTDNSKIYPNSYFGYRKVTVDRPLQLNLQTSIERMQLLENEKQFTKLDITDQAAYKELLESLPEKLYMSREEFAKDLMTEAKSRGLKISAPLKKAMINALGERDSDAEICMDSKGKPEADSSLRDTERVPLDMDIDDTWK
;
A
#
# COMPACT_ATOMS: atom_id res chain seq x y z
N GLY A 1 -24.91 20.32 5.79
CA GLY A 1 -23.93 20.03 4.75
C GLY A 1 -22.70 19.35 5.32
N SER A 2 -21.89 18.75 4.46
CA SER A 2 -20.62 18.16 4.88
C SER A 2 -19.53 19.22 4.89
N SER A 3 -18.69 19.25 5.92
CA SER A 3 -17.53 20.15 5.99
C SER A 3 -16.44 19.80 4.95
N LEU A 4 -16.53 18.62 4.33
CA LEU A 4 -15.63 18.21 3.25
C LEU A 4 -15.98 18.93 1.94
N SER A 5 -17.27 19.06 1.61
CA SER A 5 -17.75 19.73 0.39
C SER A 5 -18.07 21.21 0.57
N LYS A 6 -18.29 21.64 1.82
CA LYS A 6 -18.60 23.04 2.14
C LYS A 6 -17.82 23.51 3.34
N ASP A 7 -16.70 24.17 3.09
CA ASP A 7 -15.85 24.75 4.13
C ASP A 7 -16.42 26.12 4.54
N GLU A 8 -16.99 26.20 5.73
CA GLU A 8 -17.51 27.46 6.28
C GLU A 8 -16.40 28.40 6.82
N PHE A 9 -15.15 27.89 6.91
CA PHE A 9 -14.01 28.59 7.48
C PHE A 9 -12.87 28.77 6.48
N HIS A 10 -13.15 29.09 5.24
CA HIS A 10 -12.18 29.13 4.14
C HIS A 10 -10.88 29.86 4.46
N ASN A 11 -10.97 31.01 5.10
CA ASN A 11 -9.82 31.87 5.35
C ASN A 11 -9.39 31.87 6.83
N GLU A 12 -10.08 31.09 7.66
CA GLU A 12 -9.79 31.07 9.08
C GLU A 12 -8.65 30.12 9.42
N LYS A 13 -7.82 30.55 10.36
CA LYS A 13 -6.71 29.75 10.91
C LYS A 13 -6.78 29.77 12.43
N PHE A 14 -6.57 28.60 13.02
CA PHE A 14 -6.78 28.38 14.44
C PHE A 14 -5.48 27.95 15.14
N HIS A 15 -5.30 28.34 16.41
CA HIS A 15 -4.20 27.86 17.24
C HIS A 15 -4.39 26.42 17.70
N TYR A 16 -5.63 26.06 18.02
CA TYR A 16 -6.01 24.73 18.48
C TYR A 16 -7.21 24.22 17.69
N LEU A 17 -7.11 22.98 17.23
CA LEU A 17 -8.17 22.29 16.50
C LEU A 17 -8.37 20.92 17.14
N ILE A 18 -9.61 20.61 17.50
CA ILE A 18 -9.97 19.33 18.12
C ILE A 18 -11.15 18.74 17.34
N ALA A 19 -11.07 17.46 16.96
CA ALA A 19 -12.16 16.78 16.27
C ALA A 19 -12.23 15.29 16.63
N ASN A 20 -13.45 14.77 16.57
CA ASN A 20 -13.74 13.34 16.58
C ASN A 20 -14.66 13.06 15.38
N PRO A 21 -14.10 12.88 14.17
CA PRO A 21 -14.87 12.63 12.97
C PRO A 21 -15.51 11.23 12.99
N PRO A 22 -16.53 10.97 12.18
CA PRO A 22 -17.11 9.64 12.06
C PRO A 22 -16.10 8.65 11.46
N TYR A 23 -15.97 7.47 12.08
CA TYR A 23 -15.06 6.41 11.63
C TYR A 23 -15.65 5.60 10.48
N GLY A 24 -14.82 5.22 9.50
CA GLY A 24 -15.22 4.37 8.37
C GLY A 24 -16.38 4.92 7.55
N LYS A 25 -16.60 6.24 7.55
CA LYS A 25 -17.69 6.86 6.79
C LYS A 25 -17.29 7.03 5.34
N ASN A 26 -18.14 6.50 4.45
CA ASN A 26 -18.03 6.74 3.01
C ASN A 26 -18.22 8.23 2.69
N TRP A 27 -17.38 8.75 1.78
CA TRP A 27 -17.40 10.16 1.34
C TRP A 27 -17.74 10.33 -0.13
N ASP A 28 -18.35 9.33 -0.79
CA ASP A 28 -18.73 9.39 -2.21
C ASP A 28 -19.62 10.59 -2.53
N MET A 29 -20.48 11.00 -1.60
CA MET A 29 -21.33 12.18 -1.80
C MET A 29 -20.54 13.49 -1.91
N ASP A 30 -19.37 13.55 -1.28
CA ASP A 30 -18.47 14.72 -1.32
C ASP A 30 -17.40 14.59 -2.41
N LYS A 31 -17.30 13.43 -3.09
CA LYS A 31 -16.20 13.07 -3.99
C LYS A 31 -15.92 14.09 -5.08
N LYS A 32 -16.97 14.62 -5.71
CA LYS A 32 -16.83 15.63 -6.76
C LYS A 32 -16.09 16.87 -6.26
N PHE A 33 -16.47 17.37 -5.09
CA PHE A 33 -15.88 18.58 -4.50
C PHE A 33 -14.48 18.33 -4.00
N VAL A 34 -14.27 17.23 -3.25
CA VAL A 34 -12.98 16.84 -2.70
C VAL A 34 -11.96 16.59 -3.82
N THR A 35 -12.35 15.91 -4.90
CA THR A 35 -11.47 15.67 -6.06
C THR A 35 -11.14 16.96 -6.81
N ALA A 36 -12.12 17.85 -6.97
CA ALA A 36 -11.88 19.14 -7.61
C ALA A 36 -10.84 19.95 -6.82
N GLU A 37 -10.99 20.02 -5.50
CA GLU A 37 -10.07 20.72 -4.63
C GLU A 37 -8.67 20.05 -4.56
N HIS A 38 -8.60 18.71 -4.58
CA HIS A 38 -7.34 17.97 -4.71
C HIS A 38 -6.57 18.35 -5.98
N ASN A 39 -7.30 18.49 -7.10
CA ASN A 39 -6.72 18.84 -8.41
C ASN A 39 -6.20 20.29 -8.47
N GLU A 40 -6.56 21.15 -7.52
CA GLU A 40 -5.99 22.49 -7.37
C GLU A 40 -4.52 22.45 -6.86
N GLY A 41 -4.01 21.27 -6.50
CA GLY A 41 -2.67 21.07 -5.97
C GLY A 41 -2.51 21.77 -4.62
N GLU A 42 -1.36 22.40 -4.39
CA GLU A 42 -1.00 23.01 -3.09
C GLU A 42 -2.00 24.03 -2.54
N ARG A 43 -2.90 24.55 -3.36
CA ARG A 43 -3.97 25.45 -2.93
C ARG A 43 -5.14 24.75 -2.27
N GLY A 44 -5.35 23.47 -2.59
CA GLY A 44 -6.45 22.67 -2.06
C GLY A 44 -6.10 21.99 -0.75
N ARG A 45 -7.10 21.84 0.14
CA ARG A 45 -6.94 21.14 1.44
C ARG A 45 -6.48 19.69 1.29
N PHE A 46 -6.85 19.05 0.18
CA PHE A 46 -6.67 17.63 -0.07
C PHE A 46 -5.50 17.33 -1.01
N ALA A 47 -4.64 18.31 -1.25
CA ALA A 47 -3.45 18.17 -2.11
C ALA A 47 -2.58 16.94 -1.80
N PRO A 48 -2.32 16.58 -0.53
CA PRO A 48 -1.44 15.45 -0.20
C PRO A 48 -1.94 14.11 -0.71
N GLY A 49 -3.27 13.89 -0.80
CA GLY A 49 -3.80 12.63 -1.30
C GLY A 49 -5.29 12.45 -1.05
N LEU A 50 -5.88 11.48 -1.75
CA LEU A 50 -7.27 11.08 -1.57
C LEU A 50 -7.34 9.65 -1.03
N PRO A 51 -7.87 9.42 0.18
CA PRO A 51 -8.05 8.07 0.71
C PRO A 51 -9.15 7.32 -0.06
N ARG A 52 -9.23 6.02 0.11
CA ARG A 52 -10.32 5.21 -0.42
C ARG A 52 -11.70 5.80 -0.04
N SER A 53 -12.67 5.69 -0.94
CA SER A 53 -13.99 6.29 -0.75
C SER A 53 -14.76 5.75 0.46
N SER A 54 -14.45 4.55 0.90
CA SER A 54 -15.09 3.91 2.06
C SER A 54 -14.65 4.48 3.42
N ASP A 55 -13.58 5.29 3.48
CA ASP A 55 -13.07 5.86 4.75
C ASP A 55 -12.51 7.27 4.57
N GLY A 56 -13.30 8.27 4.97
CA GLY A 56 -12.96 9.70 4.85
C GLY A 56 -12.19 10.29 6.04
N GLN A 57 -11.77 9.53 7.05
CA GLN A 57 -11.16 10.07 8.28
C GLN A 57 -9.96 10.98 7.98
N MET A 58 -9.08 10.56 7.06
CA MET A 58 -7.89 11.35 6.71
C MET A 58 -8.22 12.65 5.99
N LEU A 59 -9.38 12.77 5.32
CA LEU A 59 -9.83 14.05 4.74
C LEU A 59 -10.17 15.07 5.83
N PHE A 60 -10.77 14.64 6.94
CA PHE A 60 -11.01 15.54 8.08
C PHE A 60 -9.69 16.01 8.69
N MET A 61 -8.70 15.13 8.81
CA MET A 61 -7.36 15.50 9.26
C MET A 61 -6.71 16.53 8.33
N LEU A 62 -6.71 16.30 7.01
CA LEU A 62 -6.19 17.26 6.03
C LEU A 62 -6.91 18.60 6.10
N SER A 63 -8.24 18.60 6.26
CA SER A 63 -9.03 19.82 6.43
C SER A 63 -8.59 20.59 7.69
N MET A 64 -8.26 19.90 8.80
CA MET A 64 -7.74 20.55 10.00
C MET A 64 -6.33 21.08 9.80
N LEU A 65 -5.44 20.30 9.16
CA LEU A 65 -4.07 20.73 8.87
C LEU A 65 -4.04 21.97 7.97
N SER A 66 -4.93 22.06 7.00
CA SER A 66 -5.05 23.24 6.14
C SER A 66 -5.42 24.52 6.92
N LYS A 67 -5.98 24.40 8.12
CA LYS A 67 -6.39 25.52 8.98
C LYS A 67 -5.38 25.86 10.08
N MET A 68 -4.20 25.25 10.01
CA MET A 68 -3.11 25.62 10.92
C MET A 68 -2.59 27.02 10.59
N ARG A 69 -2.23 27.77 11.62
CA ARG A 69 -1.48 29.03 11.51
C ARG A 69 -0.03 28.74 11.12
N THR A 70 0.58 29.65 10.42
CA THR A 70 2.03 29.59 10.17
C THR A 70 2.81 29.70 11.48
N VAL A 71 4.01 29.12 11.51
CA VAL A 71 4.90 29.17 12.68
C VAL A 71 5.19 30.61 13.11
N SER A 72 5.37 31.51 12.15
CA SER A 72 5.59 32.96 12.40
C SER A 72 4.40 33.64 13.11
N LYS A 73 3.19 33.07 13.01
CA LYS A 73 1.99 33.54 13.70
C LYS A 73 1.62 32.67 14.93
N GLY A 74 2.63 31.99 15.49
CA GLY A 74 2.49 31.18 16.70
C GLY A 74 2.20 29.70 16.47
N GLY A 75 2.04 29.26 15.21
CA GLY A 75 1.76 27.86 14.87
C GLY A 75 0.43 27.33 15.42
N SER A 76 0.25 26.02 15.32
CA SER A 76 -0.99 25.35 15.75
C SER A 76 -0.74 23.96 16.32
N ARG A 77 -1.72 23.48 17.09
CA ARG A 77 -1.81 22.10 17.56
C ARG A 77 -3.17 21.53 17.19
N VAL A 78 -3.16 20.33 16.66
CA VAL A 78 -4.34 19.57 16.22
C VAL A 78 -4.42 18.31 17.06
N ALA A 79 -5.62 17.99 17.58
CA ALA A 79 -5.92 16.70 18.18
C ALA A 79 -7.12 16.09 17.45
N ILE A 80 -6.94 14.92 16.88
CA ILE A 80 -8.00 14.21 16.16
C ILE A 80 -8.05 12.75 16.58
N VAL A 81 -9.26 12.27 16.87
CA VAL A 81 -9.48 10.86 17.23
C VAL A 81 -9.86 10.09 15.98
N MET A 82 -9.16 8.99 15.72
CA MET A 82 -9.41 8.12 14.58
C MET A 82 -9.30 6.65 14.99
N ASN A 83 -9.87 5.73 14.21
CA ASN A 83 -9.61 4.31 14.37
C ASN A 83 -8.23 3.91 13.83
N GLY A 84 -7.89 2.62 13.87
CA GLY A 84 -6.59 2.12 13.42
C GLY A 84 -6.36 2.18 11.90
N SER A 85 -7.41 2.25 11.08
CA SER A 85 -7.31 2.21 9.62
C SER A 85 -6.32 3.23 9.03
N PRO A 86 -6.30 4.51 9.43
CA PRO A 86 -5.34 5.49 8.95
C PRO A 86 -3.86 5.15 9.20
N LEU A 87 -3.56 4.27 10.14
CA LEU A 87 -2.18 3.90 10.49
C LEU A 87 -1.54 2.98 9.45
N PHE A 88 -2.30 2.04 8.89
CA PHE A 88 -1.74 0.97 8.07
C PHE A 88 -2.42 0.74 6.72
N THR A 89 -3.60 1.34 6.47
CA THR A 89 -4.29 1.17 5.19
C THR A 89 -3.57 1.89 4.06
N GLY A 90 -3.61 1.29 2.89
CA GLY A 90 -3.02 1.82 1.66
C GLY A 90 -1.57 1.37 1.46
N ASP A 91 -1.29 0.89 0.26
CA ASP A 91 0.07 0.54 -0.18
C ASP A 91 0.83 1.80 -0.64
N ALA A 92 2.12 1.68 -0.88
CA ALA A 92 2.94 2.76 -1.42
C ALA A 92 2.28 3.42 -2.65
N ASN A 93 2.30 4.72 -2.71
CA ASN A 93 1.64 5.58 -3.71
C ASN A 93 0.09 5.59 -3.65
N SER A 94 -0.55 4.95 -2.67
CA SER A 94 -1.98 5.17 -2.42
C SER A 94 -2.22 6.52 -1.75
N GLY A 95 -3.46 7.03 -1.82
CA GLY A 95 -3.80 8.31 -1.20
C GLY A 95 -3.54 8.33 0.30
N GLU A 96 -3.83 7.24 1.02
CA GLU A 96 -3.56 7.12 2.45
C GLU A 96 -2.05 7.14 2.74
N SER A 97 -1.25 6.44 1.93
CA SER A 97 0.20 6.44 2.06
C SER A 97 0.80 7.82 1.81
N GLU A 98 0.32 8.52 0.78
CA GLU A 98 0.78 9.88 0.45
C GLU A 98 0.41 10.90 1.53
N ILE A 99 -0.77 10.78 2.16
CA ILE A 99 -1.15 11.62 3.30
C ILE A 99 -0.21 11.37 4.49
N ARG A 100 0.09 10.10 4.81
CA ARG A 100 1.06 9.79 5.87
C ARG A 100 2.45 10.34 5.54
N ARG A 101 2.92 10.16 4.29
CA ARG A 101 4.18 10.72 3.82
C ARG A 101 4.23 12.23 4.06
N TYR A 102 3.20 12.96 3.63
CA TYR A 102 3.09 14.39 3.86
C TYR A 102 3.23 14.77 5.34
N ILE A 103 2.57 14.02 6.23
CA ILE A 103 2.62 14.27 7.68
C ILE A 103 4.02 14.08 8.25
N PHE A 104 4.72 13.02 7.85
CA PHE A 104 6.06 12.71 8.34
C PHE A 104 7.15 13.60 7.74
N GLU A 105 7.09 13.88 6.42
CA GLU A 105 8.05 14.77 5.74
C GLU A 105 7.97 16.22 6.24
N ASN A 106 6.77 16.67 6.62
CA ASN A 106 6.58 18.00 7.20
C ASN A 106 6.70 18.00 8.74
N ASP A 107 7.14 16.91 9.34
CA ASP A 107 7.34 16.77 10.79
C ASP A 107 6.13 17.20 11.63
N LEU A 108 4.90 16.84 11.17
CA LEU A 108 3.66 17.31 11.81
C LEU A 108 3.20 16.42 12.95
N LEU A 109 3.37 15.09 12.88
CA LEU A 109 2.93 14.18 13.93
C LEU A 109 3.87 14.26 15.14
N GLU A 110 3.37 14.75 16.26
CA GLU A 110 4.11 14.86 17.52
C GLU A 110 3.96 13.62 18.38
N THR A 111 2.71 13.16 18.56
CA THR A 111 2.40 12.01 19.40
C THR A 111 1.17 11.27 18.88
N LEU A 112 1.21 9.96 19.01
CA LEU A 112 0.07 9.07 18.79
C LEU A 112 -0.26 8.35 20.11
N VAL A 113 -1.48 8.50 20.59
CA VAL A 113 -1.93 7.85 21.84
C VAL A 113 -2.96 6.79 21.51
N ALA A 114 -2.65 5.52 21.77
CA ALA A 114 -3.65 4.45 21.77
C ALA A 114 -4.49 4.59 23.04
N VAL A 115 -5.82 4.71 22.90
CA VAL A 115 -6.73 4.82 24.04
C VAL A 115 -7.53 3.53 24.23
N PRO A 116 -8.08 3.28 25.42
CA PRO A 116 -8.80 2.04 25.72
C PRO A 116 -9.97 1.81 24.74
N GLU A 117 -10.22 0.57 24.38
CA GLU A 117 -11.46 0.20 23.68
C GLU A 117 -12.69 0.53 24.53
N GLN A 118 -13.84 0.67 23.89
CA GLN A 118 -15.13 0.88 24.55
C GLN A 118 -15.25 2.18 25.38
N ILE A 119 -14.44 3.21 25.06
CA ILE A 119 -14.57 4.55 25.68
C ILE A 119 -15.53 5.48 24.91
N PHE A 120 -16.00 5.08 23.72
CA PHE A 120 -16.94 5.84 22.89
C PHE A 120 -18.30 5.15 22.79
N TYR A 121 -19.39 5.95 22.63
CA TYR A 121 -20.78 5.46 22.65
C TYR A 121 -21.10 4.52 21.48
N ASN A 122 -20.56 4.82 20.29
CA ASN A 122 -20.99 4.20 19.05
C ASN A 122 -20.03 3.13 18.55
N THR A 123 -18.95 2.87 19.23
CA THR A 123 -17.94 1.92 18.79
C THR A 123 -17.20 1.26 19.96
N GLY A 124 -16.92 -0.02 19.81
CA GLY A 124 -16.07 -0.77 20.75
C GLY A 124 -14.65 -0.97 20.25
N ILE A 125 -14.30 -0.41 19.06
CA ILE A 125 -13.00 -0.64 18.42
C ILE A 125 -11.89 0.22 19.05
N ALA A 126 -10.65 -0.24 18.87
CA ALA A 126 -9.46 0.54 19.22
C ALA A 126 -9.43 1.88 18.49
N THR A 127 -9.13 2.93 19.23
CA THR A 127 -9.03 4.30 18.72
C THR A 127 -7.74 4.95 19.15
N TYR A 128 -7.32 5.95 18.38
CA TYR A 128 -6.05 6.63 18.53
C TYR A 128 -6.24 8.13 18.49
N VAL A 129 -5.63 8.84 19.43
CA VAL A 129 -5.57 10.29 19.40
C VAL A 129 -4.29 10.70 18.69
N TRP A 130 -4.43 11.34 17.53
CA TRP A 130 -3.33 11.93 16.78
C TRP A 130 -3.11 13.35 17.25
N ILE A 131 -1.92 13.65 17.74
CA ILE A 131 -1.51 14.99 18.13
C ILE A 131 -0.52 15.50 17.09
N LEU A 132 -0.94 16.50 16.31
CA LEU A 132 -0.15 17.08 15.25
C LEU A 132 0.14 18.56 15.58
N THR A 133 1.31 19.01 15.19
CA THR A 133 1.72 20.42 15.37
C THR A 133 2.75 20.81 14.32
N ASN A 134 2.76 22.04 13.88
CA ASN A 134 3.80 22.62 13.04
C ASN A 134 4.84 23.40 13.84
N ARG A 135 4.82 23.29 15.19
CA ARG A 135 5.78 23.95 16.10
C ARG A 135 6.25 23.00 17.20
N LYS A 136 6.80 21.87 16.82
CA LYS A 136 7.44 20.96 17.78
C LYS A 136 8.55 21.68 18.56
N SER A 137 8.68 21.38 19.84
CA SER A 137 9.88 21.78 20.61
C SER A 137 11.12 21.07 20.07
N ASP A 138 12.29 21.66 20.27
CA ASP A 138 13.53 21.20 19.62
C ASP A 138 13.86 19.73 19.92
N HIS A 139 13.62 19.25 21.13
CA HIS A 139 13.87 17.84 21.51
C HIS A 139 12.90 16.84 20.87
N ARG A 140 11.74 17.31 20.33
CA ARG A 140 10.72 16.51 19.65
C ARG A 140 10.82 16.56 18.12
N LYS A 141 11.61 17.48 17.56
CA LYS A 141 11.77 17.62 16.10
C LYS A 141 12.30 16.34 15.48
N GLY A 142 11.72 15.95 14.36
CA GLY A 142 12.08 14.72 13.60
C GLY A 142 11.72 13.42 14.31
N LYS A 143 10.92 13.47 15.39
CA LYS A 143 10.54 12.31 16.21
C LYS A 143 9.04 12.25 16.42
N VAL A 144 8.56 11.03 16.67
CA VAL A 144 7.18 10.75 17.07
C VAL A 144 7.20 9.93 18.35
N GLN A 145 6.40 10.33 19.32
CA GLN A 145 6.15 9.55 20.52
C GLN A 145 4.91 8.70 20.34
N LEU A 146 5.01 7.40 20.58
CA LEU A 146 3.87 6.47 20.66
C LEU A 146 3.57 6.21 22.13
N ILE A 147 2.33 6.47 22.56
CA ILE A 147 1.87 6.21 23.93
C ILE A 147 0.80 5.14 23.88
N ASP A 148 1.01 4.05 24.59
CA ASP A 148 0.00 3.02 24.80
C ASP A 148 -0.74 3.24 26.14
N ALA A 149 -1.91 3.83 26.04
CA ALA A 149 -2.84 4.01 27.17
C ALA A 149 -4.05 3.06 27.07
N SER A 150 -3.94 1.94 26.36
CA SER A 150 -5.01 0.95 26.20
C SER A 150 -5.16 0.00 27.41
N GLY A 151 -4.11 -0.13 28.21
CA GLY A 151 -4.02 -1.02 29.36
C GLY A 151 -4.95 -0.64 30.54
N GLU A 152 -5.10 -1.56 31.48
CA GLU A 152 -6.04 -1.43 32.63
C GLU A 152 -5.72 -0.26 33.55
N ASP A 153 -4.47 0.19 33.59
CA ASP A 153 -4.03 1.34 34.39
C ASP A 153 -4.57 2.70 33.91
N PHE A 154 -5.17 2.74 32.73
CA PHE A 154 -5.62 3.96 32.06
C PHE A 154 -7.15 4.08 31.97
N TRP A 155 -7.90 3.17 32.55
CA TRP A 155 -9.37 3.22 32.56
C TRP A 155 -9.97 2.53 33.77
N LYS A 156 -11.23 2.82 34.02
CA LYS A 156 -12.06 2.08 34.97
C LYS A 156 -13.39 1.67 34.32
N PRO A 157 -14.03 0.57 34.79
CA PRO A 157 -15.34 0.18 34.32
C PRO A 157 -16.40 1.19 34.69
N MET A 158 -17.33 1.47 33.79
CA MET A 158 -18.49 2.28 34.09
C MET A 158 -19.50 1.49 34.94
N ARG A 159 -20.16 2.16 35.87
CA ARG A 159 -21.24 1.56 36.70
C ARG A 159 -22.45 1.15 35.82
N LYS A 160 -22.73 1.88 34.74
CA LYS A 160 -23.79 1.62 33.78
C LYS A 160 -23.26 1.90 32.36
N SER A 161 -23.40 0.90 31.48
CA SER A 161 -22.98 1.05 30.08
C SER A 161 -23.88 2.03 29.33
N LEU A 162 -23.28 2.76 28.38
CA LEU A 162 -23.96 3.67 27.46
C LEU A 162 -23.67 3.22 26.04
N GLY A 163 -24.53 2.41 25.45
CA GLY A 163 -24.28 1.78 24.16
C GLY A 163 -23.03 0.90 24.21
N SER A 164 -22.08 1.14 23.31
CA SER A 164 -20.79 0.42 23.28
C SER A 164 -19.80 0.91 24.34
N LYS A 165 -20.06 2.05 24.98
CA LYS A 165 -19.19 2.59 26.02
C LYS A 165 -19.36 1.84 27.34
N ARG A 166 -18.30 1.19 27.80
CA ARG A 166 -18.23 0.42 29.04
C ARG A 166 -17.10 0.84 29.97
N ARG A 167 -16.15 1.62 29.42
CA ARG A 167 -14.96 2.11 30.11
C ARG A 167 -14.93 3.62 30.10
N GLU A 168 -14.30 4.19 31.12
CA GLU A 168 -14.07 5.64 31.20
C GLU A 168 -12.65 5.94 31.66
N MET A 169 -12.09 7.00 31.12
CA MET A 169 -10.88 7.63 31.64
C MET A 169 -11.29 8.84 32.48
N ASP A 170 -10.94 8.83 33.75
CA ASP A 170 -11.12 9.99 34.63
C ASP A 170 -9.86 10.88 34.61
N GLU A 171 -9.89 11.94 35.42
CA GLU A 171 -8.79 12.91 35.50
C GLU A 171 -7.46 12.27 35.87
N SER A 172 -7.45 11.24 36.72
CA SER A 172 -6.22 10.55 37.12
C SER A 172 -5.61 9.73 35.97
N HIS A 173 -6.44 9.09 35.14
CA HIS A 173 -5.98 8.37 33.95
C HIS A 173 -5.46 9.34 32.89
N ILE A 174 -6.14 10.47 32.70
CA ILE A 174 -5.69 11.53 31.77
C ILE A 174 -4.36 12.12 32.24
N ALA A 175 -4.20 12.35 33.56
CA ALA A 175 -2.96 12.83 34.14
C ALA A 175 -1.79 11.88 33.85
N LYS A 176 -1.96 10.56 33.98
CA LYS A 176 -0.94 9.57 33.62
C LYS A 176 -0.51 9.67 32.14
N VAL A 177 -1.47 9.86 31.23
CA VAL A 177 -1.15 10.06 29.80
C VAL A 177 -0.36 11.35 29.59
N LEU A 178 -0.74 12.43 30.28
CA LEU A 178 -0.02 13.70 30.22
C LEU A 178 1.39 13.61 30.80
N ASP A 179 1.58 12.84 31.86
CA ASP A 179 2.89 12.60 32.47
C ASP A 179 3.80 11.87 31.47
N LEU A 180 3.33 10.80 30.82
CA LEU A 180 4.06 10.10 29.76
C LEU A 180 4.40 11.03 28.58
N TYR A 181 3.42 11.83 28.17
CA TYR A 181 3.63 12.81 27.10
C TYR A 181 4.70 13.83 27.46
N ASN A 182 4.66 14.39 28.67
CA ASN A 182 5.58 15.41 29.13
C ASN A 182 6.98 14.87 29.41
N ALA A 183 7.10 13.68 29.98
CA ALA A 183 8.37 13.02 30.26
C ALA A 183 9.17 12.78 28.96
N PHE A 184 8.49 12.49 27.87
CA PHE A 184 9.12 12.19 26.57
C PHE A 184 10.26 11.17 26.70
N GLU A 185 10.00 10.08 27.40
CA GLU A 185 10.95 9.00 27.64
C GLU A 185 10.72 7.85 26.65
N ASP A 186 11.82 7.23 26.21
CA ASP A 186 11.82 6.08 25.32
C ASP A 186 11.94 4.78 26.12
N ASN A 187 11.46 3.67 25.50
CA ASN A 187 11.58 2.30 26.05
C ASN A 187 10.96 2.07 27.41
N THR A 188 9.92 2.82 27.76
CA THR A 188 9.00 2.43 28.86
C THR A 188 7.96 1.45 28.33
N ASP A 189 7.23 0.77 29.23
CA ASP A 189 6.14 -0.14 28.84
C ASP A 189 5.05 0.58 28.03
N ASN A 190 4.86 1.87 28.29
CA ASN A 190 3.77 2.65 27.72
C ASN A 190 4.22 3.80 26.78
N SER A 191 5.53 4.03 26.58
CA SER A 191 6.03 5.10 25.73
C SER A 191 7.24 4.67 24.94
N LYS A 192 7.20 4.90 23.60
CA LYS A 192 8.31 4.69 22.68
C LYS A 192 8.49 5.88 21.77
N ILE A 193 9.74 6.19 21.44
CA ILE A 193 10.10 7.31 20.58
C ILE A 193 10.81 6.80 19.34
N TYR A 194 10.30 7.16 18.18
CA TYR A 194 10.88 6.78 16.89
C TYR A 194 11.20 8.01 16.05
N PRO A 195 12.28 7.99 15.26
CA PRO A 195 12.51 9.02 14.25
C PRO A 195 11.43 8.92 13.16
N ASN A 196 11.11 10.03 12.50
CA ASN A 196 10.13 10.04 11.39
C ASN A 196 10.48 9.04 10.27
N SER A 197 11.77 8.84 10.00
CA SER A 197 12.27 7.88 8.99
C SER A 197 11.88 6.43 9.27
N TYR A 198 11.68 6.07 10.54
CA TYR A 198 11.26 4.71 10.94
C TYR A 198 9.92 4.29 10.30
N PHE A 199 9.02 5.25 10.05
CA PHE A 199 7.71 4.99 9.46
C PHE A 199 7.71 5.01 7.94
N GLY A 200 8.84 5.34 7.34
CA GLY A 200 9.00 5.39 5.89
C GLY A 200 9.71 4.16 5.34
N TYR A 201 9.35 3.76 4.12
CA TYR A 201 10.00 2.68 3.42
C TYR A 201 10.03 2.93 1.90
N ARG A 202 10.98 2.30 1.23
CA ARG A 202 10.99 2.17 -0.23
C ARG A 202 10.39 0.83 -0.60
N LYS A 203 9.41 0.82 -1.52
CA LYS A 203 8.87 -0.43 -2.08
C LYS A 203 9.70 -0.80 -3.29
N VAL A 204 10.42 -1.91 -3.21
CA VAL A 204 11.25 -2.45 -4.28
C VAL A 204 10.55 -3.65 -4.88
N THR A 205 10.48 -3.69 -6.22
CA THR A 205 9.97 -4.87 -6.93
C THR A 205 11.15 -5.76 -7.29
N VAL A 206 11.07 -7.03 -6.90
CA VAL A 206 12.06 -8.06 -7.18
C VAL A 206 11.51 -8.96 -8.26
N ASP A 207 12.15 -8.95 -9.41
CA ASP A 207 11.85 -9.85 -10.50
C ASP A 207 12.87 -10.99 -10.53
N ARG A 208 12.40 -12.23 -10.51
CA ARG A 208 13.25 -13.41 -10.79
C ARG A 208 13.22 -13.70 -12.28
N PRO A 209 14.33 -14.16 -12.87
CA PRO A 209 14.36 -14.49 -14.29
C PRO A 209 13.45 -15.69 -14.58
N LEU A 210 12.76 -15.62 -15.72
CA LEU A 210 11.96 -16.73 -16.23
C LEU A 210 12.90 -17.84 -16.74
N GLN A 211 12.71 -19.06 -16.27
CA GLN A 211 13.39 -20.28 -16.69
C GLN A 211 12.33 -21.32 -17.04
N LEU A 212 12.38 -21.81 -18.27
CA LEU A 212 11.40 -22.77 -18.81
C LEU A 212 12.12 -23.93 -19.45
N ASN A 213 11.73 -25.16 -19.07
CA ASN A 213 11.91 -26.30 -19.94
C ASN A 213 10.72 -26.41 -20.91
N LEU A 214 10.92 -26.99 -22.06
CA LEU A 214 9.89 -27.21 -23.06
C LEU A 214 9.90 -28.66 -23.58
N GLN A 215 8.74 -29.22 -23.80
CA GLN A 215 8.57 -30.58 -24.31
C GLN A 215 7.27 -30.72 -25.08
N THR A 216 7.27 -31.52 -26.14
CA THR A 216 6.08 -31.85 -26.92
C THR A 216 5.43 -33.15 -26.44
N SER A 217 5.30 -33.33 -25.10
CA SER A 217 4.58 -34.45 -24.55
C SER A 217 3.08 -34.35 -24.81
N ILE A 218 2.37 -35.48 -24.81
CA ILE A 218 0.92 -35.53 -25.05
C ILE A 218 0.17 -34.63 -24.07
N GLU A 219 0.56 -34.66 -22.80
CA GLU A 219 -0.08 -33.89 -21.73
C GLU A 219 0.10 -32.36 -21.97
N ARG A 220 1.30 -31.92 -22.37
CA ARG A 220 1.56 -30.50 -22.64
C ARG A 220 0.90 -30.05 -23.93
N MET A 221 0.87 -30.89 -24.95
CA MET A 221 0.16 -30.57 -26.19
C MET A 221 -1.34 -30.40 -26.00
N GLN A 222 -1.97 -31.09 -25.05
CA GLN A 222 -3.36 -30.85 -24.70
C GLN A 222 -3.63 -29.45 -24.17
N LEU A 223 -2.63 -28.80 -23.53
CA LEU A 223 -2.76 -27.45 -23.02
C LEU A 223 -2.88 -26.39 -24.13
N LEU A 224 -2.52 -26.73 -25.39
CA LEU A 224 -2.75 -25.83 -26.54
C LEU A 224 -4.23 -25.47 -26.71
N GLU A 225 -5.14 -26.35 -26.30
CA GLU A 225 -6.58 -26.12 -26.36
C GLU A 225 -7.07 -25.02 -25.37
N ASN A 226 -6.24 -24.66 -24.40
CA ASN A 226 -6.48 -23.54 -23.47
C ASN A 226 -5.95 -22.20 -24.02
N GLU A 227 -5.14 -22.23 -25.06
CA GLU A 227 -4.50 -21.05 -25.62
C GLU A 227 -5.36 -20.36 -26.69
N LYS A 228 -5.87 -19.15 -26.38
CA LYS A 228 -6.77 -18.40 -27.27
C LYS A 228 -6.24 -18.18 -28.68
N GLN A 229 -4.93 -18.06 -28.86
CA GLN A 229 -4.35 -17.85 -30.19
C GLN A 229 -4.32 -19.13 -31.02
N PHE A 230 -4.27 -20.28 -30.36
CA PHE A 230 -4.36 -21.58 -31.00
C PHE A 230 -5.82 -21.94 -31.34
N THR A 231 -6.75 -21.73 -30.39
CA THR A 231 -8.18 -22.06 -30.57
C THR A 231 -8.90 -21.17 -31.59
N LYS A 232 -8.34 -20.03 -31.96
CA LYS A 232 -8.85 -19.15 -33.04
C LYS A 232 -8.51 -19.63 -34.46
N LEU A 233 -7.58 -20.57 -34.60
CA LEU A 233 -7.24 -21.16 -35.86
C LEU A 233 -8.38 -22.08 -36.32
N ASP A 234 -8.51 -22.26 -37.65
CA ASP A 234 -9.42 -23.31 -38.12
C ASP A 234 -8.88 -24.70 -37.80
N ILE A 235 -9.77 -25.70 -37.89
CA ILE A 235 -9.46 -27.11 -37.49
C ILE A 235 -8.28 -27.66 -38.31
N THR A 236 -8.17 -27.26 -39.59
CA THR A 236 -7.13 -27.73 -40.51
C THR A 236 -5.76 -27.17 -40.06
N ASP A 237 -5.70 -25.88 -39.76
CA ASP A 237 -4.50 -25.24 -39.25
C ASP A 237 -4.09 -25.80 -37.88
N GLN A 238 -5.07 -26.00 -36.96
CA GLN A 238 -4.78 -26.64 -35.67
C GLN A 238 -4.15 -28.02 -35.83
N ALA A 239 -4.67 -28.83 -36.72
CA ALA A 239 -4.12 -30.16 -37.02
C ALA A 239 -2.72 -30.08 -37.58
N ALA A 240 -2.47 -29.16 -38.55
CA ALA A 240 -1.15 -28.97 -39.15
C ALA A 240 -0.09 -28.54 -38.14
N TYR A 241 -0.46 -27.66 -37.15
CA TYR A 241 0.46 -27.24 -36.10
C TYR A 241 0.66 -28.32 -35.03
N LYS A 242 -0.32 -29.18 -34.75
CA LYS A 242 -0.13 -30.35 -33.88
C LYS A 242 0.84 -31.34 -34.49
N GLU A 243 0.66 -31.69 -35.78
CA GLU A 243 1.59 -32.55 -36.52
C GLU A 243 3.03 -31.94 -36.62
N LEU A 244 3.13 -30.64 -36.75
CA LEU A 244 4.41 -29.93 -36.69
C LEU A 244 5.11 -30.16 -35.35
N LEU A 245 4.40 -29.99 -34.24
CA LEU A 245 4.93 -30.16 -32.87
C LEU A 245 5.30 -31.62 -32.59
N GLU A 246 4.51 -32.57 -33.04
CA GLU A 246 4.77 -34.02 -32.95
C GLU A 246 6.01 -34.48 -33.71
N SER A 247 6.40 -33.73 -34.75
CA SER A 247 7.60 -34.04 -35.54
C SER A 247 8.90 -33.46 -34.94
N LEU A 248 8.81 -32.61 -33.94
CA LEU A 248 9.99 -32.13 -33.22
C LEU A 248 10.67 -33.27 -32.45
N PRO A 249 11.97 -33.18 -32.20
CA PRO A 249 12.69 -34.17 -31.39
C PRO A 249 12.04 -34.41 -30.06
N GLU A 250 11.83 -35.68 -29.72
CA GLU A 250 11.27 -36.10 -28.41
C GLU A 250 12.34 -35.99 -27.32
N LYS A 251 12.57 -34.74 -26.86
CA LYS A 251 13.51 -34.41 -25.79
C LYS A 251 12.96 -33.31 -24.89
N LEU A 252 13.51 -33.21 -23.71
CA LEU A 252 13.31 -32.05 -22.83
C LEU A 252 14.29 -30.95 -23.25
N TYR A 253 13.74 -29.85 -23.75
CA TYR A 253 14.56 -28.67 -24.08
C TYR A 253 14.74 -27.83 -22.82
N MET A 254 15.99 -27.63 -22.41
CA MET A 254 16.36 -26.77 -21.30
C MET A 254 16.61 -25.31 -21.78
N SER A 255 16.51 -25.04 -23.06
CA SER A 255 16.67 -23.72 -23.68
C SER A 255 15.45 -23.37 -24.53
N ARG A 256 14.83 -22.23 -24.23
CA ARG A 256 13.71 -21.70 -25.04
C ARG A 256 14.15 -21.29 -26.43
N GLU A 257 15.37 -20.80 -26.57
CA GLU A 257 15.95 -20.43 -27.85
C GLU A 257 16.17 -21.64 -28.73
N GLU A 258 16.70 -22.74 -28.20
CA GLU A 258 16.90 -23.99 -28.93
C GLU A 258 15.55 -24.54 -29.41
N PHE A 259 14.56 -24.67 -28.53
CA PHE A 259 13.21 -25.09 -28.91
C PHE A 259 12.61 -24.20 -30.01
N ALA A 260 12.71 -22.88 -29.84
CA ALA A 260 12.18 -21.93 -30.81
C ALA A 260 12.88 -22.04 -32.21
N LYS A 261 14.17 -22.33 -32.21
CA LYS A 261 14.93 -22.54 -33.44
C LYS A 261 14.47 -23.79 -34.17
N ASP A 262 14.32 -24.91 -33.46
CA ASP A 262 13.85 -26.18 -34.02
C ASP A 262 12.42 -26.04 -34.55
N LEU A 263 11.53 -25.43 -33.74
CA LEU A 263 10.16 -25.14 -34.16
C LEU A 263 10.06 -24.30 -35.43
N MET A 264 10.84 -23.24 -35.53
CA MET A 264 10.82 -22.37 -36.72
C MET A 264 11.46 -23.03 -37.94
N THR A 265 12.45 -23.89 -37.77
CA THR A 265 13.09 -24.66 -38.84
C THR A 265 12.10 -25.66 -39.42
N GLU A 266 11.40 -26.41 -38.55
CA GLU A 266 10.42 -27.40 -38.98
C GLU A 266 9.18 -26.74 -39.59
N ALA A 267 8.71 -25.60 -39.04
CA ALA A 267 7.62 -24.84 -39.66
C ALA A 267 7.95 -24.38 -41.08
N LYS A 268 9.20 -23.90 -41.29
CA LYS A 268 9.67 -23.46 -42.60
C LYS A 268 9.73 -24.64 -43.60
N SER A 269 10.16 -25.83 -43.18
CA SER A 269 10.21 -27.02 -44.03
C SER A 269 8.84 -27.43 -44.54
N ARG A 270 7.79 -27.23 -43.70
CA ARG A 270 6.39 -27.52 -44.02
C ARG A 270 5.62 -26.37 -44.66
N GLY A 271 6.29 -25.20 -44.89
CA GLY A 271 5.65 -24.01 -45.44
C GLY A 271 4.65 -23.34 -44.52
N LEU A 272 4.67 -23.67 -43.19
CA LEU A 272 3.80 -23.09 -42.21
C LEU A 272 4.35 -21.76 -41.67
N LYS A 273 3.47 -20.76 -41.46
CA LYS A 273 3.83 -19.45 -40.94
C LYS A 273 3.39 -19.31 -39.50
N ILE A 274 4.31 -19.28 -38.56
CA ILE A 274 4.01 -19.07 -37.13
C ILE A 274 4.09 -17.58 -36.82
N SER A 275 2.95 -16.96 -36.46
CA SER A 275 2.91 -15.59 -35.98
C SER A 275 3.52 -15.48 -34.57
N ALA A 276 4.03 -14.29 -34.21
CA ALA A 276 4.61 -14.09 -32.88
C ALA A 276 3.62 -14.40 -31.74
N PRO A 277 2.31 -14.02 -31.80
CA PRO A 277 1.33 -14.43 -30.80
C PRO A 277 1.11 -15.95 -30.74
N LEU A 278 1.10 -16.65 -31.88
CA LEU A 278 0.94 -18.11 -31.93
C LEU A 278 2.17 -18.81 -31.35
N LYS A 279 3.37 -18.36 -31.69
CA LYS A 279 4.62 -18.85 -31.11
C LYS A 279 4.61 -18.74 -29.58
N LYS A 280 4.17 -17.58 -29.08
CA LYS A 280 4.05 -17.36 -27.63
C LYS A 280 3.07 -18.32 -26.99
N ALA A 281 1.91 -18.56 -27.61
CA ALA A 281 0.91 -19.51 -27.13
C ALA A 281 1.48 -20.94 -27.07
N MET A 282 2.22 -21.36 -28.11
CA MET A 282 2.88 -22.68 -28.12
C MET A 282 3.91 -22.81 -26.98
N ILE A 283 4.75 -21.79 -26.79
CA ILE A 283 5.74 -21.77 -25.71
C ILE A 283 5.05 -21.82 -24.33
N ASN A 284 3.94 -21.09 -24.14
CA ASN A 284 3.19 -21.11 -22.90
C ASN A 284 2.57 -22.50 -22.59
N ALA A 285 2.02 -23.15 -23.61
CA ALA A 285 1.41 -24.47 -23.43
C ALA A 285 2.43 -25.56 -23.18
N LEU A 286 3.59 -25.52 -23.88
CA LEU A 286 4.59 -26.57 -23.85
C LEU A 286 5.70 -26.33 -22.81
N GLY A 287 5.74 -25.15 -22.20
CA GLY A 287 6.76 -24.76 -21.22
C GLY A 287 6.32 -24.97 -19.78
N GLU A 288 7.20 -25.51 -18.99
CA GLU A 288 7.08 -25.57 -17.52
C GLU A 288 8.25 -24.86 -16.86
N ARG A 289 7.99 -24.25 -15.70
CA ARG A 289 9.04 -23.60 -14.92
C ARG A 289 10.01 -24.62 -14.38
N ASP A 290 11.29 -24.36 -14.62
CA ASP A 290 12.37 -25.25 -14.22
C ASP A 290 13.61 -24.41 -13.87
N SER A 291 14.05 -24.50 -12.61
CA SER A 291 15.21 -23.77 -12.12
C SER A 291 16.53 -24.19 -12.77
N ASP A 292 16.58 -25.37 -13.38
CA ASP A 292 17.76 -25.90 -14.05
C ASP A 292 17.80 -25.51 -15.54
N ALA A 293 16.68 -24.96 -16.08
CA ALA A 293 16.61 -24.49 -17.44
C ALA A 293 17.38 -23.17 -17.62
N GLU A 294 17.77 -22.89 -18.86
CA GLU A 294 18.40 -21.62 -19.21
C GLU A 294 17.48 -20.44 -18.97
N ILE A 295 18.06 -19.30 -18.56
CA ILE A 295 17.32 -18.07 -18.38
C ILE A 295 16.75 -17.60 -19.72
N CYS A 296 15.45 -17.40 -19.79
CA CYS A 296 14.76 -16.86 -20.95
C CYS A 296 15.14 -15.38 -21.15
N MET A 297 15.55 -15.03 -22.38
CA MET A 297 15.90 -13.66 -22.71
C MET A 297 14.76 -12.94 -23.45
N ASP A 298 14.59 -11.65 -23.21
CA ASP A 298 13.68 -10.80 -23.96
C ASP A 298 14.26 -10.45 -25.36
N SER A 299 13.47 -9.71 -26.14
CA SER A 299 13.90 -9.26 -27.49
C SER A 299 15.10 -8.30 -27.49
N LYS A 300 15.51 -7.80 -26.32
CA LYS A 300 16.66 -6.89 -26.11
C LYS A 300 17.87 -7.62 -25.53
N GLY A 301 17.79 -8.95 -25.35
CA GLY A 301 18.84 -9.75 -24.74
C GLY A 301 19.00 -9.55 -23.24
N LYS A 302 17.96 -9.10 -22.54
CA LYS A 302 17.92 -9.03 -21.08
C LYS A 302 17.12 -10.20 -20.51
N PRO A 303 17.43 -10.68 -19.29
CA PRO A 303 16.61 -11.67 -18.62
C PRO A 303 15.13 -11.25 -18.58
N GLU A 304 14.26 -12.13 -19.06
CA GLU A 304 12.81 -11.94 -18.99
C GLU A 304 12.33 -12.20 -17.56
N ALA A 305 11.53 -11.28 -17.01
CA ALA A 305 11.00 -11.44 -15.67
C ALA A 305 9.88 -12.49 -15.61
N ASP A 306 9.94 -13.41 -14.65
CA ASP A 306 8.81 -14.29 -14.33
C ASP A 306 7.78 -13.54 -13.49
N SER A 307 6.68 -13.15 -14.13
CA SER A 307 5.59 -12.42 -13.46
C SER A 307 4.93 -13.19 -12.31
N SER A 308 5.04 -14.53 -12.27
CA SER A 308 4.48 -15.34 -11.19
C SER A 308 5.39 -15.40 -9.95
N LEU A 309 6.68 -15.11 -10.12
CA LEU A 309 7.68 -15.05 -9.07
C LEU A 309 8.05 -13.62 -8.69
N ARG A 310 7.31 -12.64 -9.23
CA ARG A 310 7.47 -11.24 -8.84
C ARG A 310 7.08 -11.07 -7.39
N ASP A 311 7.97 -10.49 -6.61
CA ASP A 311 7.75 -10.15 -5.22
C ASP A 311 8.02 -8.67 -4.97
N THR A 312 7.54 -8.16 -3.85
CA THR A 312 7.78 -6.77 -3.45
C THR A 312 8.26 -6.72 -2.01
N GLU A 313 9.38 -6.05 -1.80
CA GLU A 313 9.92 -5.84 -0.47
C GLU A 313 9.83 -4.38 -0.04
N ARG A 314 9.71 -4.17 1.27
CA ARG A 314 9.70 -2.86 1.89
C ARG A 314 11.01 -2.65 2.60
N VAL A 315 11.87 -1.85 2.00
CA VAL A 315 13.17 -1.50 2.56
C VAL A 315 13.03 -0.24 3.40
N PRO A 316 13.32 -0.26 4.72
CA PRO A 316 13.30 0.93 5.57
C PRO A 316 14.16 2.06 4.99
N LEU A 317 13.80 3.32 5.27
CA LEU A 317 14.52 4.48 4.70
C LEU A 317 15.94 4.63 5.22
N ASP A 318 16.25 4.07 6.38
CA ASP A 318 17.57 4.06 7.01
C ASP A 318 18.49 2.93 6.51
N MET A 319 17.99 2.02 5.67
CA MET A 319 18.75 0.95 5.03
C MET A 319 19.10 1.30 3.59
N ASP A 320 20.33 0.95 3.17
CA ASP A 320 20.69 1.02 1.75
C ASP A 320 20.04 -0.15 0.99
N ILE A 321 19.51 0.15 -0.21
CA ILE A 321 18.90 -0.88 -1.06
C ILE A 321 19.94 -1.93 -1.45
N ASP A 322 21.16 -1.50 -1.78
CA ASP A 322 22.24 -2.42 -2.21
C ASP A 322 22.74 -3.32 -1.08
N ASP A 323 22.60 -2.92 0.19
CA ASP A 323 22.95 -3.75 1.34
C ASP A 323 21.85 -4.76 1.72
N THR A 324 20.63 -4.55 1.28
CA THR A 324 19.50 -5.45 1.55
C THR A 324 19.58 -6.73 0.70
N TRP A 325 20.38 -6.72 -0.37
CA TRP A 325 20.51 -7.83 -1.35
C TRP A 325 21.82 -8.64 -1.22
N LYS A 326 22.59 -8.40 -0.19
CA LYS A 326 23.79 -9.21 0.15
C LYS A 326 23.42 -10.32 1.12
#